data_2c4af3e48b2073a865efbe38d6bb6636
#
_entry.id   2c4af3e48b2073a865efbe38d6bb6636
#
_cell.length_a   1.000
_cell.length_b   1.000
_cell.length_c   1.000
_cell.angle_alpha   90.00
_cell.angle_beta   90.00
_cell.angle_gamma   90.00
#
_symmetry.space_group_name_H-M   'P 1'
#
loop_
_entity.id
_entity.type
_entity.pdbx_description
1 polymer ?
#
loop_
_entity_poly.entity_id
_entity_poly.type
_entity_poly.pdbx_seq_one_letter_code
_entity_poly.pdbx_strand_id
1 'polypeptide(L)'
;MGININRYRKALYFLALALLAPALLINLGLLTLIDDEALRAWVALEMQLSDNYIAPMLHGDFYYKKPPVYNWMLLGVFSLTGEMDEWSIRIPTVAFLLVYISTIYYFARQHFSRDLAALSALAFLTCGRILFYDSFLGLIDISYSWLTFLSFMLFFHLSEKGRWAQAFGWSYALAAVGFLMKGLPAVVFQGATVLGWLAYRREWYRLFRWPHLLGGLIFLAITGAYYAAYVQYNSLDALAQVLLNESAKRTAGRYPFWFTVLHLLTYPFELLVYHFMPWGLLAVFLLKRGAWAKIWQHRFTAFAMLVFLLNIIVYWTAPKVHPRYVFMLIPLLFMVLLYLYNEYTEEATWQKQVIDMVLLGCCLVLPLAALAPLFLSRLSGTPWLWPKTLLIFALLSGLAYGAWRFREARLLTVAVALLAVRLAFNWFVLPDRDANDFGNDARLDAIRVARAYEGKDLRMFAQSEWQPMTSFQMTLERGAVIPVDYGPIDTSAYYVIDPQAYPSLEYETDGTLQMRHGKKVYRIVRFKAPIPKTAIPEPVEYD
;
A
#
# COMPACT_ATOMS: atom_id res chain seq x y z
N MET A 1 -15.63 22.86 -37.52
CA MET A 1 -15.45 21.39 -37.51
C MET A 1 -15.76 20.88 -36.10
N GLY A 2 -16.90 20.17 -35.91
CA GLY A 2 -17.26 19.62 -34.60
C GLY A 2 -16.35 18.44 -34.25
N ILE A 3 -15.75 18.46 -33.07
CA ILE A 3 -14.97 17.31 -32.56
C ILE A 3 -15.95 16.14 -32.36
N ASN A 4 -15.69 15.01 -33.05
CA ASN A 4 -16.47 13.78 -32.88
C ASN A 4 -16.10 13.11 -31.53
N ILE A 5 -17.10 12.55 -30.83
CA ILE A 5 -16.90 11.86 -29.54
C ILE A 5 -15.83 10.77 -29.60
N ASN A 6 -15.72 10.01 -30.68
CA ASN A 6 -14.69 8.98 -30.84
C ASN A 6 -13.27 9.57 -30.94
N ARG A 7 -13.13 10.74 -31.57
CA ARG A 7 -11.87 11.48 -31.62
C ARG A 7 -11.49 12.00 -30.23
N TYR A 8 -12.48 12.49 -29.48
CA TYR A 8 -12.27 12.94 -28.11
C TYR A 8 -11.86 11.78 -27.19
N ARG A 9 -12.54 10.63 -27.22
CA ARG A 9 -12.14 9.44 -26.45
C ARG A 9 -10.70 8.98 -26.77
N LYS A 10 -10.31 8.95 -28.05
CA LYS A 10 -8.92 8.63 -28.44
C LYS A 10 -7.92 9.62 -27.85
N ALA A 11 -8.24 10.92 -27.89
CA ALA A 11 -7.38 11.95 -27.27
C ALA A 11 -7.26 11.76 -25.76
N LEU A 12 -8.35 11.40 -25.06
CA LEU A 12 -8.32 11.10 -23.63
C LEU A 12 -7.44 9.89 -23.30
N TYR A 13 -7.51 8.80 -24.08
CA TYR A 13 -6.62 7.64 -23.88
C TYR A 13 -5.15 7.99 -24.10
N PHE A 14 -4.85 8.74 -25.16
CA PHE A 14 -3.48 9.21 -25.41
C PHE A 14 -3.00 10.10 -24.27
N LEU A 15 -3.82 11.03 -23.81
CA LEU A 15 -3.49 11.92 -22.70
C LEU A 15 -3.34 11.17 -21.38
N ALA A 16 -4.19 10.17 -21.11
CA ALA A 16 -4.03 9.32 -19.95
C ALA A 16 -2.66 8.61 -19.94
N LEU A 17 -2.27 8.00 -21.07
CA LEU A 17 -0.97 7.34 -21.20
C LEU A 17 0.20 8.33 -21.07
N ALA A 18 0.09 9.53 -21.67
CA ALA A 18 1.12 10.56 -21.57
C ALA A 18 1.29 11.09 -20.15
N LEU A 19 0.21 11.14 -19.36
CA LEU A 19 0.24 11.61 -17.97
C LEU A 19 0.70 10.55 -16.97
N LEU A 20 0.68 9.24 -17.30
CA LEU A 20 1.03 8.19 -16.34
C LEU A 20 2.43 8.37 -15.75
N ALA A 21 3.45 8.47 -16.60
CA ALA A 21 4.82 8.60 -16.13
C ALA A 21 5.05 9.89 -15.32
N PRO A 22 4.69 11.10 -15.79
CA PRO A 22 4.88 12.30 -14.99
C PRO A 22 4.04 12.33 -13.71
N ALA A 23 2.83 11.76 -13.71
CA ALA A 23 1.99 11.69 -12.50
C ALA A 23 2.56 10.73 -11.44
N LEU A 24 3.25 9.66 -11.83
CA LEU A 24 3.72 8.64 -10.90
C LEU A 24 5.20 8.78 -10.52
N LEU A 25 6.03 9.39 -11.38
CA LEU A 25 7.49 9.40 -11.19
C LEU A 25 8.07 10.76 -10.75
N ILE A 26 7.43 11.89 -11.13
CA ILE A 26 7.95 13.20 -10.72
C ILE A 26 7.89 13.33 -9.21
N ASN A 27 9.03 13.63 -8.60
CA ASN A 27 9.22 13.79 -7.16
C ASN A 27 8.91 12.52 -6.34
N LEU A 28 9.03 11.34 -6.94
CA LEU A 28 8.79 10.05 -6.26
C LEU A 28 9.72 9.85 -5.06
N GLY A 29 11.00 10.19 -5.20
CA GLY A 29 12.03 10.07 -4.14
C GLY A 29 12.20 11.33 -3.28
N LEU A 30 11.31 12.34 -3.39
CA LEU A 30 11.55 13.63 -2.75
C LEU A 30 11.37 13.61 -1.23
N LEU A 31 10.24 13.07 -0.76
CA LEU A 31 9.93 13.05 0.68
C LEU A 31 10.74 11.97 1.41
N THR A 32 11.12 12.24 2.64
CA THR A 32 11.74 11.23 3.53
C THR A 32 10.84 10.01 3.70
N LEU A 33 11.46 8.86 4.03
CA LEU A 33 10.71 7.61 4.27
C LEU A 33 9.76 7.76 5.45
N ILE A 34 8.55 7.25 5.29
CA ILE A 34 7.52 7.29 6.34
C ILE A 34 6.91 5.90 6.55
N ASP A 35 6.31 5.72 7.73
CA ASP A 35 5.56 4.51 8.07
C ASP A 35 6.37 3.22 7.86
N ASP A 36 5.74 2.17 7.40
CA ASP A 36 6.32 0.84 7.17
C ASP A 36 7.36 0.79 6.02
N GLU A 37 7.46 1.81 5.16
CA GLU A 37 8.42 1.77 4.04
C GLU A 37 9.87 1.77 4.53
N ALA A 38 10.19 2.62 5.52
CA ALA A 38 11.51 2.64 6.13
C ALA A 38 11.84 1.31 6.83
N LEU A 39 10.85 0.71 7.50
CA LEU A 39 11.02 -0.59 8.14
C LEU A 39 11.32 -1.71 7.12
N ARG A 40 10.66 -1.69 5.95
CA ARG A 40 10.93 -2.69 4.89
C ARG A 40 12.33 -2.54 4.31
N ALA A 41 12.74 -1.29 4.04
CA ALA A 41 14.08 -0.98 3.54
C ALA A 41 15.16 -1.39 4.56
N TRP A 42 14.94 -1.09 5.83
CA TRP A 42 15.88 -1.42 6.90
C TRP A 42 16.05 -2.93 7.09
N VAL A 43 14.96 -3.71 7.12
CA VAL A 43 15.06 -5.18 7.14
C VAL A 43 15.81 -5.71 5.93
N ALA A 44 15.57 -5.17 4.72
CA ALA A 44 16.29 -5.57 3.51
C ALA A 44 17.80 -5.23 3.61
N LEU A 45 18.15 -4.05 4.13
CA LEU A 45 19.52 -3.63 4.37
C LEU A 45 20.23 -4.57 5.37
N GLU A 46 19.60 -4.92 6.48
CA GLU A 46 20.20 -5.83 7.45
C GLU A 46 20.35 -7.26 6.92
N MET A 47 19.42 -7.73 6.08
CA MET A 47 19.59 -9.01 5.37
C MET A 47 20.82 -8.99 4.46
N GLN A 48 21.13 -7.86 3.82
CA GLN A 48 22.32 -7.70 2.99
C GLN A 48 23.60 -7.62 3.85
N LEU A 49 23.59 -6.84 4.92
CA LEU A 49 24.75 -6.66 5.80
C LEU A 49 25.12 -7.93 6.58
N SER A 50 24.13 -8.75 6.92
CA SER A 50 24.33 -10.03 7.63
C SER A 50 24.59 -11.22 6.69
N ASP A 51 24.49 -11.03 5.38
CA ASP A 51 24.49 -12.09 4.34
C ASP A 51 23.44 -13.19 4.61
N ASN A 52 22.38 -12.85 5.35
CA ASN A 52 21.27 -13.75 5.66
C ASN A 52 20.00 -13.36 4.91
N TYR A 53 19.81 -13.93 3.75
CA TYR A 53 18.66 -13.66 2.87
C TYR A 53 17.43 -14.51 3.20
N ILE A 54 17.53 -15.46 4.13
CA ILE A 54 16.44 -16.40 4.47
C ILE A 54 15.65 -15.94 5.70
N ALA A 55 16.35 -15.66 6.80
CA ALA A 55 15.72 -15.23 8.05
C ALA A 55 15.86 -13.71 8.20
N PRO A 56 14.79 -12.92 8.01
CA PRO A 56 14.85 -11.47 8.16
C PRO A 56 15.33 -11.06 9.55
N MET A 57 16.14 -9.99 9.61
CA MET A 57 16.70 -9.45 10.83
C MET A 57 16.35 -7.98 11.01
N LEU A 58 16.39 -7.51 12.25
CA LEU A 58 16.16 -6.12 12.63
C LEU A 58 16.94 -5.83 13.91
N HIS A 59 17.86 -4.87 13.90
CA HIS A 59 18.81 -4.62 15.00
C HIS A 59 19.66 -5.82 15.39
N GLY A 60 19.97 -6.68 14.43
CA GLY A 60 20.71 -7.91 14.69
C GLY A 60 19.86 -9.06 15.25
N ASP A 61 18.61 -8.81 15.64
CA ASP A 61 17.67 -9.82 16.10
C ASP A 61 16.79 -10.35 14.97
N PHE A 62 16.22 -11.55 15.13
CA PHE A 62 15.30 -12.10 14.14
C PHE A 62 13.98 -11.33 14.06
N TYR A 63 13.59 -10.97 12.84
CA TYR A 63 12.35 -10.24 12.55
C TYR A 63 11.23 -11.19 12.11
N TYR A 64 10.18 -11.31 12.92
CA TYR A 64 9.11 -12.28 12.72
C TYR A 64 7.83 -11.72 12.10
N LYS A 65 7.65 -10.38 12.05
CA LYS A 65 6.35 -9.78 11.70
C LYS A 65 5.96 -9.96 10.23
N LYS A 66 6.94 -10.10 9.32
CA LYS A 66 6.67 -10.32 7.89
C LYS A 66 7.70 -11.28 7.29
N PRO A 67 7.26 -12.23 6.44
CA PRO A 67 8.13 -13.07 5.62
C PRO A 67 8.91 -12.28 4.56
N PRO A 68 9.95 -12.86 3.91
CA PRO A 68 11.00 -12.09 3.22
C PRO A 68 10.69 -11.65 1.79
N VAL A 69 9.65 -12.16 1.12
CA VAL A 69 9.46 -11.97 -0.34
C VAL A 69 9.51 -10.49 -0.76
N TYR A 70 8.90 -9.60 0.01
CA TYR A 70 8.97 -8.17 -0.32
C TYR A 70 10.38 -7.59 -0.12
N ASN A 71 11.10 -8.04 0.90
CA ASN A 71 12.48 -7.62 1.13
C ASN A 71 13.40 -8.11 0.00
N TRP A 72 13.20 -9.33 -0.51
CA TRP A 72 13.91 -9.82 -1.69
C TRP A 72 13.65 -8.97 -2.94
N MET A 73 12.42 -8.46 -3.10
CA MET A 73 12.10 -7.53 -4.20
C MET A 73 12.87 -6.21 -4.06
N LEU A 74 12.96 -5.66 -2.83
CA LEU A 74 13.75 -4.46 -2.56
C LEU A 74 15.24 -4.71 -2.83
N LEU A 75 15.80 -5.81 -2.33
CA LEU A 75 17.19 -6.21 -2.59
C LEU A 75 17.49 -6.35 -4.08
N GLY A 76 16.54 -6.92 -4.84
CA GLY A 76 16.65 -6.98 -6.29
C GLY A 76 16.72 -5.62 -6.96
N VAL A 77 15.93 -4.64 -6.49
CA VAL A 77 15.99 -3.26 -6.98
C VAL A 77 17.31 -2.60 -6.57
N PHE A 78 17.72 -2.73 -5.31
CA PHE A 78 18.99 -2.17 -4.81
C PHE A 78 20.21 -2.71 -5.59
N SER A 79 20.20 -3.99 -5.95
CA SER A 79 21.26 -4.56 -6.79
C SER A 79 21.26 -4.00 -8.23
N LEU A 80 20.11 -3.57 -8.74
CA LEU A 80 19.97 -2.98 -10.09
C LEU A 80 20.31 -1.49 -10.12
N THR A 81 19.92 -0.74 -9.10
CA THR A 81 20.13 0.71 -9.01
C THR A 81 21.51 1.07 -8.44
N GLY A 82 22.08 0.19 -7.62
CA GLY A 82 23.28 0.44 -6.83
C GLY A 82 23.05 1.33 -5.60
N GLU A 83 21.81 1.75 -5.35
CA GLU A 83 21.43 2.70 -4.29
C GLU A 83 20.25 2.20 -3.47
N MET A 84 20.19 2.63 -2.19
CA MET A 84 19.09 2.35 -1.26
C MET A 84 18.42 3.65 -0.81
N ASP A 85 18.10 4.49 -1.78
CA ASP A 85 17.43 5.77 -1.57
C ASP A 85 15.90 5.67 -1.62
N GLU A 86 15.20 6.76 -1.34
CA GLU A 86 13.75 6.85 -1.35
C GLU A 86 13.15 6.50 -2.72
N TRP A 87 13.88 6.81 -3.80
CA TRP A 87 13.42 6.48 -5.16
C TRP A 87 13.47 4.98 -5.41
N SER A 88 14.59 4.33 -5.08
CA SER A 88 14.79 2.87 -5.23
C SER A 88 13.82 2.06 -4.39
N ILE A 89 13.45 2.56 -3.19
CA ILE A 89 12.47 1.94 -2.30
C ILE A 89 11.04 2.04 -2.86
N ARG A 90 10.71 3.11 -3.60
CA ARG A 90 9.35 3.42 -4.08
C ARG A 90 9.07 2.94 -5.50
N ILE A 91 10.09 2.79 -6.35
CA ILE A 91 9.90 2.37 -7.75
C ILE A 91 9.20 1.00 -7.90
N PRO A 92 9.41 -0.02 -7.03
CA PRO A 92 8.63 -1.24 -7.05
C PRO A 92 7.12 -1.02 -6.94
N THR A 93 6.69 -0.10 -6.09
CA THR A 93 5.27 0.24 -5.94
C THR A 93 4.68 0.76 -7.25
N VAL A 94 5.38 1.69 -7.93
CA VAL A 94 4.94 2.22 -9.23
C VAL A 94 4.91 1.12 -10.29
N ALA A 95 5.96 0.29 -10.37
CA ALA A 95 6.02 -0.83 -11.32
C ALA A 95 4.85 -1.81 -11.12
N PHE A 96 4.61 -2.24 -9.87
CA PHE A 96 3.49 -3.12 -9.57
C PHE A 96 2.12 -2.46 -9.78
N LEU A 97 1.99 -1.15 -9.55
CA LEU A 97 0.76 -0.43 -9.84
C LEU A 97 0.46 -0.44 -11.35
N LEU A 98 1.47 -0.23 -12.21
CA LEU A 98 1.31 -0.32 -13.67
C LEU A 98 0.95 -1.73 -14.12
N VAL A 99 1.59 -2.76 -13.57
CA VAL A 99 1.25 -4.17 -13.83
C VAL A 99 -0.17 -4.46 -13.33
N TYR A 100 -0.57 -3.90 -12.19
CA TYR A 100 -1.89 -4.10 -11.62
C TYR A 100 -3.00 -3.53 -12.51
N ILE A 101 -2.90 -2.27 -12.93
CA ILE A 101 -3.90 -1.67 -13.83
C ILE A 101 -3.95 -2.39 -15.18
N SER A 102 -2.81 -2.88 -15.68
CA SER A 102 -2.75 -3.71 -16.89
C SER A 102 -3.47 -5.05 -16.68
N THR A 103 -3.32 -5.67 -15.53
CA THR A 103 -4.02 -6.91 -15.14
C THR A 103 -5.52 -6.69 -15.03
N ILE A 104 -5.96 -5.58 -14.40
CA ILE A 104 -7.39 -5.20 -14.33
C ILE A 104 -7.96 -5.05 -15.74
N TYR A 105 -7.27 -4.28 -16.60
CA TYR A 105 -7.69 -4.09 -17.98
C TYR A 105 -7.81 -5.42 -18.75
N TYR A 106 -6.78 -6.27 -18.64
CA TYR A 106 -6.72 -7.55 -19.34
C TYR A 106 -7.90 -8.46 -19.01
N PHE A 107 -8.22 -8.65 -17.72
CA PHE A 107 -9.34 -9.51 -17.32
C PHE A 107 -10.69 -8.85 -17.56
N ALA A 108 -10.84 -7.57 -17.26
CA ALA A 108 -12.09 -6.84 -17.52
C ALA A 108 -12.43 -6.83 -19.02
N ARG A 109 -11.42 -6.73 -19.90
CA ARG A 109 -11.62 -6.71 -21.37
C ARG A 109 -12.20 -8.00 -21.95
N GLN A 110 -12.10 -9.11 -21.22
CA GLN A 110 -12.68 -10.38 -21.64
C GLN A 110 -14.20 -10.46 -21.40
N HIS A 111 -14.73 -9.58 -20.55
CA HIS A 111 -16.12 -9.59 -20.12
C HIS A 111 -16.86 -8.29 -20.45
N PHE A 112 -16.14 -7.21 -20.67
CA PHE A 112 -16.65 -5.86 -20.87
C PHE A 112 -16.15 -5.25 -22.17
N SER A 113 -16.78 -4.15 -22.60
CA SER A 113 -16.29 -3.32 -23.71
C SER A 113 -14.89 -2.76 -23.39
N ARG A 114 -14.17 -2.36 -24.46
CA ARG A 114 -12.84 -1.76 -24.32
C ARG A 114 -12.85 -0.53 -23.40
N ASP A 115 -13.84 0.32 -23.55
CA ASP A 115 -13.96 1.55 -22.79
C ASP A 115 -14.22 1.26 -21.29
N LEU A 116 -15.12 0.32 -21.00
CA LEU A 116 -15.43 -0.07 -19.63
C LEU A 116 -14.25 -0.75 -18.93
N ALA A 117 -13.50 -1.59 -19.64
CA ALA A 117 -12.30 -2.23 -19.13
C ALA A 117 -11.19 -1.20 -18.84
N ALA A 118 -10.95 -0.26 -19.75
CA ALA A 118 -9.98 0.81 -19.55
C ALA A 118 -10.38 1.72 -18.36
N LEU A 119 -11.67 2.04 -18.27
CA LEU A 119 -12.19 2.84 -17.17
C LEU A 119 -12.08 2.11 -15.83
N SER A 120 -12.26 0.77 -15.79
CA SER A 120 -12.05 -0.03 -14.57
C SER A 120 -10.61 0.06 -14.07
N ALA A 121 -9.64 -0.02 -14.98
CA ALA A 121 -8.22 0.12 -14.64
C ALA A 121 -7.88 1.55 -14.18
N LEU A 122 -8.37 2.56 -14.90
CA LEU A 122 -8.16 3.96 -14.54
C LEU A 122 -8.85 4.34 -13.23
N ALA A 123 -10.05 3.81 -12.96
CA ALA A 123 -10.76 4.04 -11.71
C ALA A 123 -9.95 3.56 -10.50
N PHE A 124 -9.32 2.39 -10.59
CA PHE A 124 -8.43 1.90 -9.54
C PHE A 124 -7.23 2.82 -9.35
N LEU A 125 -6.53 3.20 -10.43
CA LEU A 125 -5.38 4.08 -10.37
C LEU A 125 -5.71 5.46 -9.80
N THR A 126 -6.85 6.02 -10.22
CA THR A 126 -7.23 7.41 -9.93
C THR A 126 -8.15 7.56 -8.72
N CYS A 127 -8.38 6.51 -7.94
CA CYS A 127 -9.05 6.69 -6.65
C CYS A 127 -8.13 7.43 -5.66
N GLY A 128 -8.74 8.27 -4.82
CA GLY A 128 -8.02 9.25 -4.02
C GLY A 128 -6.89 8.64 -3.18
N ARG A 129 -7.14 7.54 -2.50
CA ARG A 129 -6.15 6.89 -1.64
C ARG A 129 -4.93 6.40 -2.42
N ILE A 130 -5.12 5.70 -3.54
CA ILE A 130 -4.02 5.22 -4.35
C ILE A 130 -3.29 6.39 -5.00
N LEU A 131 -4.02 7.29 -5.68
CA LEU A 131 -3.40 8.34 -6.46
C LEU A 131 -2.60 9.33 -5.62
N PHE A 132 -3.11 9.74 -4.44
CA PHE A 132 -2.52 10.82 -3.63
C PHE A 132 -1.79 10.36 -2.38
N TYR A 133 -1.68 9.04 -2.15
CA TYR A 133 -0.96 8.52 -0.99
C TYR A 133 -0.17 7.25 -1.31
N ASP A 134 -0.83 6.11 -1.55
CA ASP A 134 -0.12 4.83 -1.61
C ASP A 134 0.71 4.63 -2.89
N SER A 135 0.49 5.41 -3.96
CA SER A 135 1.27 5.33 -5.20
C SER A 135 2.69 5.89 -5.11
N PHE A 136 3.02 6.65 -4.06
CA PHE A 136 4.37 7.20 -3.86
C PHE A 136 5.03 6.73 -2.56
N LEU A 137 4.55 5.63 -1.97
CA LEU A 137 5.14 5.00 -0.79
C LEU A 137 5.67 3.61 -1.14
N GLY A 138 6.83 3.25 -0.58
CA GLY A 138 7.47 1.95 -0.75
C GLY A 138 6.82 0.85 0.09
N LEU A 139 5.50 0.66 -0.04
CA LEU A 139 4.73 -0.27 0.78
C LEU A 139 4.45 -1.59 0.07
N ILE A 140 4.43 -2.67 0.82
CA ILE A 140 4.11 -4.03 0.37
C ILE A 140 2.70 -4.16 -0.24
N ASP A 141 1.79 -3.24 0.10
CA ASP A 141 0.35 -3.43 -0.10
C ASP A 141 -0.07 -3.47 -1.57
N ILE A 142 0.54 -2.67 -2.46
CA ILE A 142 0.23 -2.66 -3.89
C ILE A 142 0.65 -3.99 -4.55
N SER A 143 1.87 -4.45 -4.31
CA SER A 143 2.39 -5.70 -4.88
C SER A 143 1.63 -6.93 -4.35
N TYR A 144 1.37 -6.98 -3.05
CA TYR A 144 0.56 -8.02 -2.43
C TYR A 144 -0.89 -8.04 -2.96
N SER A 145 -1.49 -6.86 -3.12
CA SER A 145 -2.87 -6.75 -3.62
C SER A 145 -2.98 -7.15 -5.09
N TRP A 146 -1.98 -6.80 -5.91
CA TRP A 146 -1.90 -7.29 -7.28
C TRP A 146 -1.82 -8.81 -7.33
N LEU A 147 -0.94 -9.42 -6.54
CA LEU A 147 -0.75 -10.87 -6.49
C LEU A 147 -2.06 -11.59 -6.11
N THR A 148 -2.74 -11.07 -5.08
CA THR A 148 -4.02 -11.63 -4.60
C THR A 148 -5.14 -11.46 -5.64
N PHE A 149 -5.25 -10.27 -6.25
CA PHE A 149 -6.22 -10.02 -7.32
C PHE A 149 -5.95 -10.92 -8.54
N LEU A 150 -4.69 -11.08 -8.94
CA LEU A 150 -4.31 -11.99 -10.02
C LEU A 150 -4.73 -13.44 -9.71
N SER A 151 -4.55 -13.88 -8.46
CA SER A 151 -5.02 -15.19 -8.00
C SER A 151 -6.53 -15.36 -8.18
N PHE A 152 -7.33 -14.36 -7.78
CA PHE A 152 -8.79 -14.37 -7.99
C PHE A 152 -9.16 -14.46 -9.46
N MET A 153 -8.53 -13.64 -10.30
CA MET A 153 -8.83 -13.60 -11.73
C MET A 153 -8.43 -14.87 -12.47
N LEU A 154 -7.27 -15.43 -12.16
CA LEU A 154 -6.84 -16.70 -12.75
C LEU A 154 -7.73 -17.86 -12.30
N PHE A 155 -8.10 -17.92 -11.02
CA PHE A 155 -9.01 -18.93 -10.51
C PHE A 155 -10.37 -18.87 -11.24
N PHE A 156 -10.97 -17.68 -11.36
CA PHE A 156 -12.19 -17.48 -12.12
C PHE A 156 -12.02 -17.93 -13.57
N HIS A 157 -11.08 -17.34 -14.29
CA HIS A 157 -10.92 -17.54 -15.71
C HIS A 157 -10.65 -19.00 -16.10
N LEU A 158 -9.80 -19.68 -15.33
CA LEU A 158 -9.43 -21.07 -15.60
C LEU A 158 -10.55 -22.05 -15.18
N SER A 159 -11.25 -21.76 -14.07
CA SER A 159 -12.40 -22.57 -13.63
C SER A 159 -13.56 -22.48 -14.62
N GLU A 160 -13.82 -21.30 -15.22
CA GLU A 160 -14.83 -21.14 -16.27
C GLU A 160 -14.50 -21.92 -17.54
N LYS A 161 -13.21 -22.11 -17.83
CA LYS A 161 -12.74 -22.94 -18.94
C LYS A 161 -12.64 -24.43 -18.63
N GLY A 162 -13.05 -24.84 -17.42
CA GLY A 162 -12.94 -26.22 -16.96
C GLY A 162 -11.51 -26.70 -16.67
N ARG A 163 -10.50 -25.80 -16.69
CA ARG A 163 -9.09 -26.09 -16.46
C ARG A 163 -8.75 -26.14 -14.96
N TRP A 164 -9.37 -27.03 -14.24
CA TRP A 164 -9.34 -27.06 -12.77
C TRP A 164 -7.96 -27.27 -12.17
N ALA A 165 -7.12 -28.12 -12.78
CA ALA A 165 -5.74 -28.32 -12.32
C ALA A 165 -4.92 -27.03 -12.38
N GLN A 166 -5.07 -26.26 -13.46
CA GLN A 166 -4.42 -24.96 -13.60
C GLN A 166 -5.04 -23.91 -12.68
N ALA A 167 -6.40 -23.93 -12.51
CA ALA A 167 -7.09 -23.00 -11.63
C ALA A 167 -6.60 -23.12 -10.19
N PHE A 168 -6.58 -24.33 -9.64
CA PHE A 168 -6.06 -24.57 -8.30
C PHE A 168 -4.53 -24.41 -8.24
N GLY A 169 -3.79 -24.92 -9.22
CA GLY A 169 -2.32 -24.86 -9.24
C GLY A 169 -1.79 -23.42 -9.18
N TRP A 170 -2.22 -22.55 -10.09
CA TRP A 170 -1.80 -21.15 -10.10
C TRP A 170 -2.31 -20.38 -8.89
N SER A 171 -3.56 -20.58 -8.53
CA SER A 171 -4.18 -19.89 -7.41
C SER A 171 -3.47 -20.19 -6.09
N TYR A 172 -3.12 -21.44 -5.83
CA TYR A 172 -2.39 -21.85 -4.63
C TYR A 172 -0.90 -21.47 -4.68
N ALA A 173 -0.26 -21.50 -5.85
CA ALA A 173 1.11 -21.00 -6.02
C ALA A 173 1.19 -19.51 -5.67
N LEU A 174 0.27 -18.70 -6.21
CA LEU A 174 0.20 -17.27 -5.89
C LEU A 174 -0.16 -17.02 -4.42
N ALA A 175 -1.04 -17.84 -3.83
CA ALA A 175 -1.34 -17.78 -2.40
C ALA A 175 -0.12 -18.12 -1.54
N ALA A 176 0.72 -19.08 -1.94
CA ALA A 176 1.97 -19.41 -1.25
C ALA A 176 2.97 -18.25 -1.29
N VAL A 177 3.16 -17.62 -2.46
CA VAL A 177 4.00 -16.41 -2.57
C VAL A 177 3.42 -15.27 -1.74
N GLY A 178 2.09 -15.06 -1.76
CA GLY A 178 1.41 -14.08 -0.93
C GLY A 178 1.56 -14.37 0.57
N PHE A 179 1.55 -15.64 0.96
CA PHE A 179 1.82 -16.05 2.33
C PHE A 179 3.26 -15.72 2.74
N LEU A 180 4.23 -15.99 1.88
CA LEU A 180 5.64 -15.62 2.09
C LEU A 180 5.91 -14.11 1.94
N MET A 181 4.91 -13.32 1.54
CA MET A 181 4.97 -11.86 1.47
C MET A 181 4.30 -11.18 2.68
N LYS A 182 3.10 -11.63 3.08
CA LYS A 182 2.27 -10.94 4.10
C LYS A 182 1.68 -11.86 5.17
N GLY A 183 1.86 -13.19 5.05
CA GLY A 183 1.38 -14.19 6.01
C GLY A 183 -0.06 -14.63 5.79
N LEU A 184 -0.76 -14.97 6.88
CA LEU A 184 -2.08 -15.60 6.90
C LEU A 184 -3.18 -14.99 6.01
N PRO A 185 -3.28 -13.66 5.81
CA PRO A 185 -4.32 -13.09 4.95
C PRO A 185 -4.38 -13.71 3.55
N ALA A 186 -3.24 -14.12 2.97
CA ALA A 186 -3.22 -14.75 1.65
C ALA A 186 -4.02 -16.07 1.61
N VAL A 187 -3.91 -16.88 2.65
CA VAL A 187 -4.63 -18.15 2.78
C VAL A 187 -6.12 -17.91 2.99
N VAL A 188 -6.46 -16.93 3.83
CA VAL A 188 -7.86 -16.59 4.13
C VAL A 188 -8.59 -16.12 2.88
N PHE A 189 -8.01 -15.19 2.13
CA PHE A 189 -8.61 -14.65 0.92
C PHE A 189 -8.75 -15.70 -0.17
N GLN A 190 -7.72 -16.54 -0.34
CA GLN A 190 -7.78 -17.64 -1.29
C GLN A 190 -8.84 -18.67 -0.90
N GLY A 191 -8.87 -19.08 0.37
CA GLY A 191 -9.86 -20.04 0.90
C GLY A 191 -11.30 -19.54 0.74
N ALA A 192 -11.57 -18.30 1.17
CA ALA A 192 -12.90 -17.68 1.05
C ALA A 192 -13.35 -17.58 -0.42
N THR A 193 -12.43 -17.24 -1.33
CA THR A 193 -12.73 -17.16 -2.77
C THR A 193 -13.06 -18.53 -3.37
N VAL A 194 -12.22 -19.53 -3.11
CA VAL A 194 -12.43 -20.90 -3.63
C VAL A 194 -13.74 -21.49 -3.06
N LEU A 195 -13.91 -21.43 -1.75
CA LEU A 195 -15.10 -21.97 -1.09
C LEU A 195 -16.37 -21.26 -1.56
N GLY A 196 -16.35 -19.93 -1.59
CA GLY A 196 -17.50 -19.15 -2.02
C GLY A 196 -17.90 -19.41 -3.47
N TRP A 197 -16.91 -19.47 -4.39
CA TRP A 197 -17.20 -19.72 -5.80
C TRP A 197 -17.71 -21.14 -6.05
N LEU A 198 -17.12 -22.16 -5.42
CA LEU A 198 -17.60 -23.54 -5.52
C LEU A 198 -18.97 -23.71 -4.88
N ALA A 199 -19.26 -23.00 -3.79
CA ALA A 199 -20.60 -22.96 -3.18
C ALA A 199 -21.64 -22.37 -4.13
N TYR A 200 -21.35 -21.20 -4.70
CA TYR A 200 -22.22 -20.52 -5.66
C TYR A 200 -22.52 -21.41 -6.89
N ARG A 201 -21.50 -22.14 -7.36
CA ARG A 201 -21.65 -23.10 -8.48
C ARG A 201 -22.26 -24.45 -8.09
N ARG A 202 -22.45 -24.73 -6.80
CA ARG A 202 -22.83 -26.04 -6.25
C ARG A 202 -21.86 -27.16 -6.64
N GLU A 203 -20.58 -26.86 -6.74
CA GLU A 203 -19.52 -27.77 -7.17
C GLU A 203 -18.56 -28.15 -6.02
N TRP A 204 -19.07 -28.29 -4.77
CA TRP A 204 -18.30 -28.63 -3.56
C TRP A 204 -17.44 -29.89 -3.70
N TYR A 205 -17.89 -30.86 -4.52
CA TYR A 205 -17.17 -32.11 -4.77
C TYR A 205 -15.77 -31.89 -5.34
N ARG A 206 -15.48 -30.73 -5.94
CA ARG A 206 -14.16 -30.38 -6.50
C ARG A 206 -13.10 -30.19 -5.43
N LEU A 207 -13.47 -29.90 -4.18
CA LEU A 207 -12.54 -29.82 -3.04
C LEU A 207 -11.91 -31.19 -2.74
N PHE A 208 -12.58 -32.28 -3.09
CA PHE A 208 -12.12 -33.64 -2.84
C PHE A 208 -11.49 -34.30 -4.09
N ARG A 209 -11.30 -33.54 -5.16
CA ARG A 209 -10.70 -34.01 -6.40
C ARG A 209 -9.20 -33.70 -6.46
N TRP A 210 -8.45 -34.55 -7.18
CA TRP A 210 -7.00 -34.43 -7.33
C TRP A 210 -6.50 -33.03 -7.74
N PRO A 211 -7.20 -32.21 -8.59
CA PRO A 211 -6.73 -30.87 -8.91
C PRO A 211 -6.59 -29.95 -7.70
N HIS A 212 -7.52 -30.06 -6.72
CA HIS A 212 -7.44 -29.30 -5.49
C HIS A 212 -6.30 -29.78 -4.58
N LEU A 213 -6.14 -31.11 -4.46
CA LEU A 213 -5.02 -31.72 -3.71
C LEU A 213 -3.67 -31.32 -4.30
N LEU A 214 -3.55 -31.27 -5.65
CA LEU A 214 -2.37 -30.77 -6.34
C LEU A 214 -2.08 -29.31 -5.99
N GLY A 215 -3.13 -28.45 -5.96
CA GLY A 215 -2.99 -27.06 -5.51
C GLY A 215 -2.43 -26.97 -4.10
N GLY A 216 -3.03 -27.73 -3.16
CA GLY A 216 -2.55 -27.81 -1.78
C GLY A 216 -1.09 -28.28 -1.68
N LEU A 217 -0.71 -29.28 -2.47
CA LEU A 217 0.68 -29.77 -2.54
C LEU A 217 1.64 -28.69 -3.05
N ILE A 218 1.25 -27.94 -4.09
CA ILE A 218 2.06 -26.82 -4.60
C ILE A 218 2.25 -25.75 -3.52
N PHE A 219 1.19 -25.38 -2.79
CA PHE A 219 1.29 -24.44 -1.68
C PHE A 219 2.27 -24.94 -0.61
N LEU A 220 2.12 -26.19 -0.18
CA LEU A 220 2.98 -26.81 0.83
C LEU A 220 4.43 -26.96 0.34
N ALA A 221 4.65 -27.26 -0.94
CA ALA A 221 5.99 -27.37 -1.50
C ALA A 221 6.72 -26.01 -1.50
N ILE A 222 6.06 -24.93 -1.91
CA ILE A 222 6.65 -23.58 -1.93
C ILE A 222 6.92 -23.08 -0.52
N THR A 223 5.93 -23.13 0.36
CA THR A 223 6.07 -22.66 1.74
C THR A 223 6.99 -23.56 2.55
N GLY A 224 6.90 -24.89 2.37
CA GLY A 224 7.74 -25.88 3.03
C GLY A 224 9.21 -25.75 2.62
N ALA A 225 9.51 -25.49 1.35
CA ALA A 225 10.88 -25.25 0.90
C ALA A 225 11.51 -24.02 1.60
N TYR A 226 10.74 -22.93 1.73
CA TYR A 226 11.20 -21.76 2.47
C TYR A 226 11.44 -22.08 3.95
N TYR A 227 10.48 -22.72 4.63
CA TYR A 227 10.63 -23.00 6.05
C TYR A 227 11.69 -24.10 6.32
N ALA A 228 11.93 -25.02 5.42
CA ALA A 228 13.03 -25.96 5.49
C ALA A 228 14.41 -25.25 5.45
N ALA A 229 14.52 -24.17 4.68
CA ALA A 229 15.72 -23.33 4.72
C ALA A 229 15.77 -22.46 6.01
N TYR A 230 14.63 -21.92 6.44
CA TYR A 230 14.54 -21.04 7.60
C TYR A 230 14.97 -21.72 8.92
N VAL A 231 14.63 -23.00 9.11
CA VAL A 231 15.01 -23.75 10.34
C VAL A 231 16.50 -23.97 10.49
N GLN A 232 17.29 -23.72 9.45
CA GLN A 232 18.76 -23.74 9.57
C GLN A 232 19.30 -22.50 10.30
N TYR A 233 18.52 -21.43 10.39
CA TYR A 233 18.89 -20.16 11.02
C TYR A 233 18.18 -19.93 12.35
N ASN A 234 16.90 -20.36 12.47
CA ASN A 234 16.09 -20.07 13.65
C ASN A 234 14.99 -21.13 13.85
N SER A 235 14.46 -21.25 15.08
CA SER A 235 13.38 -22.17 15.41
C SER A 235 12.02 -21.70 14.85
N LEU A 236 11.14 -22.65 14.55
CA LEU A 236 9.76 -22.35 14.14
C LEU A 236 8.86 -21.97 15.34
N ASP A 237 9.24 -22.30 16.57
CA ASP A 237 8.40 -22.07 17.75
C ASP A 237 8.19 -20.57 17.99
N ALA A 238 9.28 -19.78 17.93
CA ALA A 238 9.21 -18.32 18.07
C ALA A 238 8.36 -17.70 16.95
N LEU A 239 8.53 -18.16 15.71
CA LEU A 239 7.73 -17.70 14.57
C LEU A 239 6.25 -18.04 14.74
N ALA A 240 5.91 -19.26 15.16
CA ALA A 240 4.52 -19.69 15.37
C ALA A 240 3.85 -18.86 16.48
N GLN A 241 4.53 -18.61 17.59
CA GLN A 241 4.03 -17.76 18.67
C GLN A 241 3.75 -16.33 18.19
N VAL A 242 4.66 -15.73 17.43
CA VAL A 242 4.45 -14.37 16.89
C VAL A 242 3.29 -14.34 15.89
N LEU A 243 3.18 -15.31 14.99
CA LEU A 243 2.07 -15.39 14.04
C LEU A 243 0.70 -15.52 14.74
N LEU A 244 0.63 -16.34 15.79
CA LEU A 244 -0.60 -16.49 16.59
C LEU A 244 -0.93 -15.19 17.33
N ASN A 245 0.05 -14.57 17.97
CA ASN A 245 -0.11 -13.32 18.71
C ASN A 245 -0.55 -12.16 17.78
N GLU A 246 0.08 -12.01 16.63
CA GLU A 246 -0.29 -10.97 15.64
C GLU A 246 -1.70 -11.20 15.07
N SER A 247 -2.13 -12.45 14.91
CA SER A 247 -3.49 -12.78 14.50
C SER A 247 -4.50 -12.45 15.61
N ALA A 248 -4.17 -12.77 16.86
CA ALA A 248 -5.02 -12.47 18.02
C ALA A 248 -5.17 -10.98 18.31
N LYS A 249 -4.15 -10.16 18.01
CA LYS A 249 -4.21 -8.68 18.18
C LYS A 249 -5.32 -8.01 17.36
N ARG A 250 -5.79 -8.63 16.29
CA ARG A 250 -6.79 -8.08 15.36
C ARG A 250 -8.21 -8.56 15.62
N THR A 251 -8.44 -9.28 16.70
CA THR A 251 -9.77 -9.77 17.04
C THR A 251 -10.63 -8.68 17.71
N ALA A 252 -11.91 -8.63 17.38
CA ALA A 252 -12.86 -7.64 17.89
C ALA A 252 -12.96 -7.64 19.44
N GLY A 253 -12.65 -8.75 20.10
CA GLY A 253 -12.69 -8.86 21.57
C GLY A 253 -11.69 -7.98 22.35
N ARG A 254 -10.73 -7.32 21.67
CA ARG A 254 -9.79 -6.37 22.29
C ARG A 254 -10.31 -4.95 22.42
N TYR A 255 -11.42 -4.65 21.74
CA TYR A 255 -11.96 -3.28 21.68
C TYR A 255 -13.27 -3.18 22.42
N PRO A 256 -13.60 -2.02 23.01
CA PRO A 256 -14.91 -1.81 23.61
C PRO A 256 -16.04 -2.09 22.61
N PHE A 257 -17.14 -2.67 23.06
CA PHE A 257 -18.27 -3.03 22.21
C PHE A 257 -18.73 -1.87 21.30
N TRP A 258 -18.91 -0.68 21.87
CA TRP A 258 -19.35 0.51 21.12
C TRP A 258 -18.36 0.96 20.04
N PHE A 259 -17.07 0.80 20.29
CA PHE A 259 -16.05 1.10 19.28
C PHE A 259 -16.17 0.14 18.08
N THR A 260 -16.39 -1.14 18.34
CA THR A 260 -16.61 -2.14 17.28
C THR A 260 -17.88 -1.86 16.49
N VAL A 261 -18.99 -1.53 17.17
CA VAL A 261 -20.26 -1.16 16.51
C VAL A 261 -20.08 0.10 15.66
N LEU A 262 -19.42 1.13 16.17
CA LEU A 262 -19.16 2.35 15.41
C LEU A 262 -18.33 2.06 14.16
N HIS A 263 -17.27 1.26 14.30
CA HIS A 263 -16.45 0.84 13.15
C HIS A 263 -17.29 0.10 12.10
N LEU A 264 -18.13 -0.85 12.49
CA LEU A 264 -19.01 -1.59 11.55
C LEU A 264 -19.94 -0.65 10.76
N LEU A 265 -20.38 0.43 11.36
CA LEU A 265 -21.27 1.41 10.72
C LEU A 265 -20.51 2.40 9.84
N THR A 266 -19.33 2.87 10.28
CA THR A 266 -18.57 3.94 9.59
C THR A 266 -17.66 3.42 8.49
N TYR A 267 -17.13 2.20 8.62
CA TYR A 267 -16.13 1.65 7.70
C TYR A 267 -16.56 1.63 6.22
N PRO A 268 -17.81 1.27 5.84
CA PRO A 268 -18.23 1.35 4.44
C PRO A 268 -18.21 2.80 3.91
N PHE A 269 -18.56 3.78 4.74
CA PHE A 269 -18.52 5.20 4.37
C PHE A 269 -17.07 5.70 4.23
N GLU A 270 -16.20 5.33 5.17
CA GLU A 270 -14.77 5.65 5.09
C GLU A 270 -14.16 5.11 3.79
N LEU A 271 -14.46 3.87 3.41
CA LEU A 271 -13.97 3.30 2.18
C LEU A 271 -14.52 4.01 0.95
N LEU A 272 -15.84 4.15 0.84
CA LEU A 272 -16.49 4.60 -0.38
C LEU A 272 -16.43 6.12 -0.55
N VAL A 273 -16.62 6.89 0.54
CA VAL A 273 -16.78 8.35 0.48
C VAL A 273 -15.48 9.09 0.78
N TYR A 274 -14.55 8.51 1.53
CA TYR A 274 -13.28 9.18 1.85
C TYR A 274 -12.11 8.62 1.05
N HIS A 275 -11.85 7.31 1.14
CA HIS A 275 -10.63 6.74 0.56
C HIS A 275 -10.71 6.49 -0.95
N PHE A 276 -11.85 6.04 -1.45
CA PHE A 276 -12.00 5.59 -2.84
C PHE A 276 -12.82 6.53 -3.73
N MET A 277 -12.92 7.79 -3.32
CA MET A 277 -13.49 8.85 -4.17
C MET A 277 -12.66 9.05 -5.46
N PRO A 278 -13.29 9.47 -6.60
CA PRO A 278 -14.72 9.70 -6.76
C PRO A 278 -15.49 8.42 -7.10
N TRP A 279 -14.81 7.30 -7.34
CA TRP A 279 -15.39 6.07 -7.87
C TRP A 279 -16.32 5.37 -6.88
N GLY A 280 -16.08 5.54 -5.59
CA GLY A 280 -16.96 5.06 -4.52
C GLY A 280 -18.39 5.62 -4.60
N LEU A 281 -18.58 6.82 -5.17
CA LEU A 281 -19.91 7.42 -5.38
C LEU A 281 -20.81 6.56 -6.27
N LEU A 282 -20.21 5.77 -7.17
CA LEU A 282 -20.98 4.86 -8.03
C LEU A 282 -21.73 3.78 -7.23
N ALA A 283 -21.40 3.58 -5.95
CA ALA A 283 -22.12 2.66 -5.06
C ALA A 283 -23.61 3.03 -4.91
N VAL A 284 -24.01 4.27 -5.22
CA VAL A 284 -25.42 4.68 -5.27
C VAL A 284 -26.26 3.81 -6.21
N PHE A 285 -25.66 3.22 -7.25
CA PHE A 285 -26.35 2.31 -8.15
C PHE A 285 -26.75 0.99 -7.53
N LEU A 286 -26.11 0.57 -6.43
CA LEU A 286 -26.52 -0.61 -5.66
C LEU A 286 -27.90 -0.43 -5.01
N LEU A 287 -28.32 0.81 -4.78
CA LEU A 287 -29.63 1.15 -4.22
C LEU A 287 -30.75 1.11 -5.28
N LYS A 288 -30.40 0.98 -6.55
CA LYS A 288 -31.41 0.92 -7.61
C LYS A 288 -32.12 -0.43 -7.60
N ARG A 289 -33.46 -0.38 -7.73
CA ARG A 289 -34.27 -1.61 -7.84
C ARG A 289 -33.81 -2.44 -9.05
N GLY A 290 -33.54 -3.71 -8.83
CA GLY A 290 -33.07 -4.63 -9.87
C GLY A 290 -31.54 -4.65 -10.09
N ALA A 291 -30.76 -3.76 -9.46
CA ALA A 291 -29.29 -3.75 -9.58
C ALA A 291 -28.66 -5.09 -9.16
N TRP A 292 -29.08 -5.61 -8.03
CA TRP A 292 -28.59 -6.90 -7.54
C TRP A 292 -28.94 -8.04 -8.49
N ALA A 293 -30.13 -8.05 -9.11
CA ALA A 293 -30.48 -9.06 -10.11
C ALA A 293 -29.53 -8.99 -11.31
N LYS A 294 -29.24 -7.80 -11.83
CA LYS A 294 -28.28 -7.62 -12.93
C LYS A 294 -26.88 -8.11 -12.57
N ILE A 295 -26.40 -7.83 -11.34
CA ILE A 295 -25.09 -8.30 -10.86
C ILE A 295 -25.03 -9.84 -10.90
N TRP A 296 -26.05 -10.53 -10.38
CA TRP A 296 -26.06 -11.98 -10.29
C TRP A 296 -26.36 -12.68 -11.62
N GLN A 297 -27.00 -12.02 -12.56
CA GLN A 297 -27.25 -12.55 -13.92
C GLN A 297 -25.97 -12.57 -14.76
N HIS A 298 -25.07 -11.59 -14.61
CA HIS A 298 -23.81 -11.56 -15.33
C HIS A 298 -22.72 -12.29 -14.56
N ARG A 299 -22.21 -13.38 -15.11
CA ARG A 299 -21.35 -14.36 -14.39
C ARG A 299 -20.09 -13.75 -13.80
N PHE A 300 -19.45 -12.84 -14.53
CA PHE A 300 -18.23 -12.17 -14.06
C PHE A 300 -18.51 -11.19 -12.91
N THR A 301 -19.58 -10.39 -13.01
CA THR A 301 -19.95 -9.48 -11.92
C THR A 301 -20.46 -10.22 -10.70
N ALA A 302 -21.13 -11.37 -10.87
CA ALA A 302 -21.51 -12.26 -9.78
C ALA A 302 -20.25 -12.76 -9.02
N PHE A 303 -19.24 -13.23 -9.76
CA PHE A 303 -17.95 -13.62 -9.14
C PHE A 303 -17.29 -12.45 -8.42
N ALA A 304 -17.15 -11.30 -9.09
CA ALA A 304 -16.50 -10.14 -8.52
C ALA A 304 -17.19 -9.65 -7.23
N MET A 305 -18.53 -9.56 -7.25
CA MET A 305 -19.30 -9.15 -6.07
C MET A 305 -19.24 -10.20 -4.97
N LEU A 306 -19.33 -11.49 -5.29
CA LEU A 306 -19.23 -12.58 -4.31
C LEU A 306 -17.88 -12.55 -3.60
N VAL A 307 -16.79 -12.47 -4.36
CA VAL A 307 -15.42 -12.42 -3.79
C VAL A 307 -15.23 -11.16 -2.97
N PHE A 308 -15.72 -10.01 -3.44
CA PHE A 308 -15.70 -8.78 -2.66
C PHE A 308 -16.42 -8.95 -1.31
N LEU A 309 -17.67 -9.41 -1.32
CA LEU A 309 -18.48 -9.53 -0.11
C LEU A 309 -17.90 -10.52 0.89
N LEU A 310 -17.41 -11.68 0.43
CA LEU A 310 -16.85 -12.70 1.32
C LEU A 310 -15.53 -12.25 1.96
N ASN A 311 -14.70 -11.54 1.22
CA ASN A 311 -13.37 -11.19 1.69
C ASN A 311 -13.34 -9.85 2.45
N ILE A 312 -14.25 -8.92 2.17
CA ILE A 312 -14.29 -7.63 2.89
C ILE A 312 -14.63 -7.83 4.37
N ILE A 313 -15.39 -8.86 4.72
CA ILE A 313 -15.78 -9.18 6.08
C ILE A 313 -14.55 -9.29 6.99
N VAL A 314 -13.45 -9.84 6.51
CA VAL A 314 -12.20 -10.00 7.28
C VAL A 314 -11.72 -8.68 7.87
N TYR A 315 -11.82 -7.60 7.10
CA TYR A 315 -11.38 -6.27 7.55
C TYR A 315 -12.52 -5.40 8.06
N TRP A 316 -13.74 -5.63 7.60
CA TRP A 316 -14.91 -4.93 8.09
C TRP A 316 -15.20 -5.22 9.56
N THR A 317 -14.91 -6.45 9.99
CA THR A 317 -15.10 -6.87 11.40
C THR A 317 -13.89 -6.60 12.29
N ALA A 318 -12.78 -6.14 11.73
CA ALA A 318 -11.54 -5.87 12.46
C ALA A 318 -11.34 -4.35 12.65
N PRO A 319 -11.51 -3.79 13.86
CA PRO A 319 -11.25 -2.37 14.12
C PRO A 319 -9.79 -1.98 13.85
N LYS A 320 -9.56 -0.68 13.55
CA LYS A 320 -8.23 -0.12 13.25
C LYS A 320 -7.51 -0.74 12.04
N VAL A 321 -8.23 -0.98 10.96
CA VAL A 321 -7.70 -1.49 9.70
C VAL A 321 -7.28 -0.35 8.78
N HIS A 322 -6.09 -0.46 8.17
CA HIS A 322 -5.67 0.51 7.15
C HIS A 322 -6.41 0.29 5.82
N PRO A 323 -6.83 1.35 5.13
CA PRO A 323 -7.54 1.25 3.84
C PRO A 323 -6.75 0.49 2.76
N ARG A 324 -5.42 0.51 2.83
CA ARG A 324 -4.52 -0.22 1.91
C ARG A 324 -4.69 -1.74 1.95
N TYR A 325 -5.26 -2.29 3.03
CA TYR A 325 -5.44 -3.74 3.17
C TYR A 325 -6.53 -4.32 2.27
N VAL A 326 -7.40 -3.50 1.69
CA VAL A 326 -8.49 -3.95 0.81
C VAL A 326 -8.24 -3.69 -0.67
N PHE A 327 -7.06 -3.22 -1.06
CA PHE A 327 -6.77 -2.87 -2.47
C PHE A 327 -6.98 -4.02 -3.45
N MET A 328 -6.82 -5.28 -3.04
CA MET A 328 -7.14 -6.44 -3.89
C MET A 328 -8.64 -6.58 -4.19
N LEU A 329 -9.50 -6.02 -3.34
CA LEU A 329 -10.95 -6.10 -3.47
C LEU A 329 -11.55 -4.91 -4.24
N ILE A 330 -10.89 -3.76 -4.22
CA ILE A 330 -11.41 -2.52 -4.80
C ILE A 330 -11.63 -2.61 -6.33
N PRO A 331 -10.73 -3.22 -7.13
CA PRO A 331 -11.02 -3.39 -8.55
C PRO A 331 -12.26 -4.25 -8.82
N LEU A 332 -12.52 -5.27 -7.98
CA LEU A 332 -13.72 -6.11 -8.08
C LEU A 332 -14.98 -5.26 -7.91
N LEU A 333 -15.01 -4.44 -6.87
CA LEU A 333 -16.12 -3.53 -6.61
C LEU A 333 -16.27 -2.52 -7.75
N PHE A 334 -15.20 -1.85 -8.18
CA PHE A 334 -15.27 -0.85 -9.25
C PHE A 334 -15.75 -1.44 -10.58
N MET A 335 -15.33 -2.65 -10.93
CA MET A 335 -15.84 -3.32 -12.14
C MET A 335 -17.34 -3.55 -12.06
N VAL A 336 -17.87 -3.93 -10.90
CA VAL A 336 -19.32 -4.11 -10.71
C VAL A 336 -20.07 -2.76 -10.76
N LEU A 337 -19.56 -1.74 -10.09
CA LEU A 337 -20.19 -0.42 -10.04
C LEU A 337 -20.20 0.26 -11.42
N LEU A 338 -19.11 0.15 -12.17
CA LEU A 338 -19.00 0.66 -13.53
C LEU A 338 -19.87 -0.14 -14.50
N TYR A 339 -20.00 -1.45 -14.31
CA TYR A 339 -20.96 -2.27 -15.05
C TYR A 339 -22.38 -1.78 -14.81
N LEU A 340 -22.80 -1.55 -13.58
CA LEU A 340 -24.12 -1.02 -13.27
C LEU A 340 -24.34 0.37 -13.88
N TYR A 341 -23.35 1.26 -13.77
CA TYR A 341 -23.42 2.58 -14.41
C TYR A 341 -23.66 2.45 -15.91
N ASN A 342 -22.95 1.54 -16.58
CA ASN A 342 -23.10 1.30 -18.02
C ASN A 342 -24.48 0.73 -18.37
N GLU A 343 -24.99 -0.24 -17.57
CA GLU A 343 -26.30 -0.86 -17.77
C GLU A 343 -27.47 0.13 -17.64
N TYR A 344 -27.28 1.19 -16.85
CA TYR A 344 -28.28 2.22 -16.62
C TYR A 344 -27.98 3.53 -17.39
N THR A 345 -27.09 3.49 -18.40
CA THR A 345 -26.66 4.69 -19.12
C THR A 345 -27.82 5.34 -19.88
N GLU A 346 -28.72 4.56 -20.45
CA GLU A 346 -29.86 5.05 -21.23
C GLU A 346 -31.09 5.43 -20.39
N GLU A 347 -31.08 5.04 -19.11
CA GLU A 347 -32.17 5.33 -18.21
C GLU A 347 -31.98 6.70 -17.52
N ALA A 348 -32.99 7.55 -17.54
CA ALA A 348 -32.99 8.84 -16.83
C ALA A 348 -33.22 8.65 -15.33
N THR A 349 -32.27 7.94 -14.66
CA THR A 349 -32.34 7.67 -13.24
C THR A 349 -31.78 8.84 -12.42
N TRP A 350 -32.33 9.07 -11.22
CA TRP A 350 -31.82 10.09 -10.32
C TRP A 350 -30.36 9.83 -9.93
N GLN A 351 -29.98 8.57 -9.75
CA GLN A 351 -28.59 8.16 -9.43
C GLN A 351 -27.62 8.67 -10.50
N LYS A 352 -27.97 8.45 -11.78
CA LYS A 352 -27.14 8.92 -12.90
C LYS A 352 -27.09 10.44 -12.96
N GLN A 353 -28.22 11.12 -12.75
CA GLN A 353 -28.26 12.58 -12.77
C GLN A 353 -27.38 13.18 -11.67
N VAL A 354 -27.44 12.63 -10.44
CA VAL A 354 -26.61 13.08 -9.31
C VAL A 354 -25.13 12.85 -9.61
N ILE A 355 -24.75 11.66 -10.06
CA ILE A 355 -23.34 11.35 -10.39
C ILE A 355 -22.85 12.26 -11.52
N ASP A 356 -23.61 12.39 -12.60
CA ASP A 356 -23.25 13.25 -13.72
C ASP A 356 -23.10 14.73 -13.32
N MET A 357 -23.94 15.22 -12.42
CA MET A 357 -23.86 16.58 -11.88
C MET A 357 -22.64 16.77 -10.99
N VAL A 358 -22.40 15.84 -10.07
CA VAL A 358 -21.22 15.90 -9.16
C VAL A 358 -19.93 15.85 -9.97
N LEU A 359 -19.80 14.92 -10.90
CA LEU A 359 -18.58 14.77 -11.71
C LEU A 359 -18.35 15.99 -12.62
N LEU A 360 -19.42 16.54 -13.20
CA LEU A 360 -19.32 17.78 -13.98
C LEU A 360 -18.91 18.97 -13.10
N GLY A 361 -19.54 19.12 -11.91
CA GLY A 361 -19.20 20.16 -10.96
C GLY A 361 -17.73 20.09 -10.55
N CYS A 362 -17.22 18.90 -10.23
CA CYS A 362 -15.80 18.70 -9.96
C CYS A 362 -14.92 19.15 -11.14
N CYS A 363 -15.24 18.73 -12.37
CA CYS A 363 -14.47 19.12 -13.54
C CYS A 363 -14.47 20.64 -13.78
N LEU A 364 -15.56 21.34 -13.46
CA LEU A 364 -15.66 22.80 -13.63
C LEU A 364 -14.89 23.58 -12.54
N VAL A 365 -14.78 23.02 -11.33
CA VAL A 365 -14.06 23.64 -10.22
C VAL A 365 -12.54 23.44 -10.33
N LEU A 366 -12.08 22.29 -10.84
CA LEU A 366 -10.65 21.94 -10.89
C LEU A 366 -9.78 22.98 -11.62
N PRO A 367 -10.18 23.59 -12.75
CA PRO A 367 -9.38 24.66 -13.38
C PRO A 367 -9.16 25.87 -12.47
N LEU A 368 -10.20 26.28 -11.75
CA LEU A 368 -10.10 27.40 -10.80
C LEU A 368 -9.16 27.05 -9.64
N ALA A 369 -9.29 25.85 -9.10
CA ALA A 369 -8.40 25.35 -8.05
C ALA A 369 -6.92 25.27 -8.52
N ALA A 370 -6.70 24.99 -9.81
CA ALA A 370 -5.35 24.94 -10.37
C ALA A 370 -4.62 26.30 -10.36
N LEU A 371 -5.32 27.42 -10.22
CA LEU A 371 -4.72 28.75 -10.10
C LEU A 371 -4.25 29.07 -8.66
N ALA A 372 -4.69 28.28 -7.66
CA ALA A 372 -4.36 28.52 -6.25
C ALA A 372 -2.86 28.72 -5.96
N PRO A 373 -1.90 28.00 -6.62
CA PRO A 373 -0.49 28.19 -6.39
C PRO A 373 0.00 29.64 -6.60
N LEU A 374 -0.65 30.42 -7.47
CA LEU A 374 -0.28 31.82 -7.73
C LEU A 374 -0.61 32.77 -6.57
N PHE A 375 -1.52 32.36 -5.68
CA PHE A 375 -2.01 33.16 -4.55
C PHE A 375 -1.45 32.70 -3.21
N LEU A 376 -0.69 31.61 -3.19
CA LEU A 376 -0.11 31.05 -1.97
C LEU A 376 1.34 31.52 -1.82
N SER A 377 1.60 32.42 -0.87
CA SER A 377 2.94 33.01 -0.62
C SER A 377 4.03 31.95 -0.41
N ARG A 378 3.68 30.82 0.26
CA ARG A 378 4.59 29.68 0.47
C ARG A 378 5.10 29.02 -0.82
N LEU A 379 4.38 29.17 -1.93
CA LEU A 379 4.74 28.59 -3.22
C LEU A 379 5.44 29.58 -4.14
N SER A 380 5.64 30.84 -3.74
CA SER A 380 6.24 31.90 -4.58
C SER A 380 7.65 31.56 -5.07
N GLY A 381 8.41 30.77 -4.30
CA GLY A 381 9.75 30.27 -4.64
C GLY A 381 9.78 29.05 -5.55
N THR A 382 8.62 28.50 -5.95
CA THR A 382 8.56 27.30 -6.78
C THR A 382 9.15 27.57 -8.18
N PRO A 383 10.14 26.79 -8.66
CA PRO A 383 10.69 26.96 -10.00
C PRO A 383 9.63 26.79 -11.08
N TRP A 384 9.57 27.73 -12.02
CA TRP A 384 8.61 27.72 -13.12
C TRP A 384 7.13 27.75 -12.66
N LEU A 385 6.82 28.47 -11.57
CA LEU A 385 5.48 28.56 -10.99
C LEU A 385 4.42 28.92 -12.04
N TRP A 386 4.60 30.02 -12.76
CA TRP A 386 3.64 30.49 -13.77
C TRP A 386 3.44 29.50 -14.93
N PRO A 387 4.49 29.01 -15.63
CA PRO A 387 4.33 28.04 -16.70
C PRO A 387 3.65 26.74 -16.24
N LYS A 388 4.03 26.18 -15.09
CA LYS A 388 3.41 24.96 -14.53
C LYS A 388 1.93 25.19 -14.22
N THR A 389 1.60 26.29 -13.57
CA THR A 389 0.22 26.64 -13.21
C THR A 389 -0.66 26.83 -14.45
N LEU A 390 -0.17 27.61 -15.45
CA LEU A 390 -0.92 27.85 -16.68
C LEU A 390 -1.10 26.58 -17.52
N LEU A 391 -0.11 25.69 -17.54
CA LEU A 391 -0.24 24.40 -18.22
C LEU A 391 -1.34 23.54 -17.58
N ILE A 392 -1.36 23.40 -16.25
CA ILE A 392 -2.40 22.64 -15.54
C ILE A 392 -3.76 23.29 -15.72
N PHE A 393 -3.84 24.61 -15.62
CA PHE A 393 -5.08 25.37 -15.82
C PHE A 393 -5.64 25.13 -17.23
N ALA A 394 -4.82 25.26 -18.27
CA ALA A 394 -5.24 25.06 -19.67
C ALA A 394 -5.70 23.60 -19.90
N LEU A 395 -4.93 22.63 -19.38
CA LEU A 395 -5.26 21.21 -19.47
C LEU A 395 -6.59 20.89 -18.80
N LEU A 396 -6.79 21.32 -17.56
CA LEU A 396 -8.03 21.08 -16.81
C LEU A 396 -9.21 21.85 -17.42
N SER A 397 -9.00 23.04 -17.98
CA SER A 397 -10.03 23.82 -18.70
C SER A 397 -10.51 23.07 -19.97
N GLY A 398 -9.57 22.50 -20.73
CA GLY A 398 -9.89 21.69 -21.89
C GLY A 398 -10.68 20.43 -21.52
N LEU A 399 -10.30 19.77 -20.41
CA LEU A 399 -11.02 18.61 -19.88
C LEU A 399 -12.38 18.98 -19.32
N ALA A 400 -12.53 20.11 -18.64
CA ALA A 400 -13.81 20.63 -18.16
C ALA A 400 -14.78 20.92 -19.31
N TYR A 401 -14.29 21.57 -20.38
CA TYR A 401 -15.07 21.76 -21.60
C TYR A 401 -15.50 20.43 -22.22
N GLY A 402 -14.60 19.44 -22.29
CA GLY A 402 -14.91 18.11 -22.78
C GLY A 402 -15.94 17.37 -21.92
N ALA A 403 -15.85 17.46 -20.60
CA ALA A 403 -16.81 16.88 -19.66
C ALA A 403 -18.21 17.49 -19.79
N TRP A 404 -18.27 18.80 -20.07
CA TRP A 404 -19.51 19.50 -20.36
C TRP A 404 -20.11 19.10 -21.71
N ARG A 405 -19.28 19.03 -22.75
CA ARG A 405 -19.70 18.80 -24.14
C ARG A 405 -20.04 17.35 -24.44
N PHE A 406 -19.29 16.37 -23.84
CA PHE A 406 -19.37 14.93 -24.13
C PHE A 406 -19.75 14.12 -22.91
N ARG A 407 -21.05 14.08 -22.58
CA ARG A 407 -21.58 13.40 -21.40
C ARG A 407 -21.17 11.92 -21.30
N GLU A 408 -21.16 11.21 -22.43
CA GLU A 408 -20.80 9.78 -22.48
C GLU A 408 -19.32 9.49 -22.19
N ALA A 409 -18.44 10.47 -22.33
CA ALA A 409 -17.02 10.34 -22.03
C ALA A 409 -16.64 10.93 -20.65
N ARG A 410 -17.62 11.38 -19.86
CA ARG A 410 -17.41 12.14 -18.62
C ARG A 410 -16.58 11.38 -17.59
N LEU A 411 -16.87 10.10 -17.35
CA LEU A 411 -16.09 9.28 -16.42
C LEU A 411 -14.61 9.18 -16.84
N LEU A 412 -14.37 8.95 -18.14
CA LEU A 412 -13.00 8.91 -18.66
C LEU A 412 -12.32 10.28 -18.55
N THR A 413 -13.04 11.37 -18.80
CA THR A 413 -12.53 12.74 -18.63
C THR A 413 -12.14 13.01 -17.19
N VAL A 414 -12.96 12.58 -16.21
CA VAL A 414 -12.64 12.70 -14.77
C VAL A 414 -11.38 11.93 -14.42
N ALA A 415 -11.23 10.69 -14.91
CA ALA A 415 -10.01 9.91 -14.64
C ALA A 415 -8.75 10.63 -15.16
N VAL A 416 -8.81 11.20 -16.36
CA VAL A 416 -7.68 11.97 -16.93
C VAL A 416 -7.45 13.27 -16.17
N ALA A 417 -8.52 13.98 -15.76
CA ALA A 417 -8.39 15.18 -14.94
C ALA A 417 -7.70 14.90 -13.60
N LEU A 418 -8.01 13.77 -12.96
CA LEU A 418 -7.35 13.35 -11.73
C LEU A 418 -5.85 13.07 -11.92
N LEU A 419 -5.43 12.52 -13.07
CA LEU A 419 -4.00 12.40 -13.40
C LEU A 419 -3.32 13.78 -13.57
N ALA A 420 -4.02 14.74 -14.18
CA ALA A 420 -3.51 16.12 -14.28
C ALA A 420 -3.41 16.80 -12.91
N VAL A 421 -4.40 16.58 -12.02
CA VAL A 421 -4.35 17.05 -10.63
C VAL A 421 -3.22 16.39 -9.87
N ARG A 422 -2.94 15.10 -10.10
CA ARG A 422 -1.79 14.42 -9.50
C ARG A 422 -0.46 15.04 -9.96
N LEU A 423 -0.35 15.42 -11.23
CA LEU A 423 0.83 16.14 -11.72
C LEU A 423 1.00 17.49 -11.00
N ALA A 424 -0.08 18.25 -10.81
CA ALA A 424 -0.05 19.48 -10.02
C ALA A 424 0.34 19.22 -8.56
N PHE A 425 -0.16 18.14 -7.95
CA PHE A 425 0.24 17.72 -6.61
C PHE A 425 1.74 17.45 -6.52
N ASN A 426 2.31 16.77 -7.51
CA ASN A 426 3.75 16.50 -7.54
C ASN A 426 4.59 17.79 -7.68
N TRP A 427 4.10 18.78 -8.41
CA TRP A 427 4.84 20.01 -8.66
C TRP A 427 4.75 21.05 -7.54
N PHE A 428 3.63 21.07 -6.81
CA PHE A 428 3.36 22.13 -5.84
C PHE A 428 3.25 21.61 -4.40
N VAL A 429 2.59 20.46 -4.19
CA VAL A 429 2.33 19.98 -2.84
C VAL A 429 3.50 19.17 -2.28
N LEU A 430 4.13 18.29 -3.08
CA LEU A 430 5.24 17.49 -2.59
C LEU A 430 6.47 18.35 -2.22
N PRO A 431 6.91 19.34 -3.03
CA PRO A 431 8.02 20.21 -2.63
C PRO A 431 7.70 21.09 -1.41
N ASP A 432 6.46 21.58 -1.28
CA ASP A 432 6.04 22.33 -0.10
C ASP A 432 6.05 21.47 1.17
N ARG A 433 5.65 20.21 1.05
CA ARG A 433 5.74 19.24 2.16
C ARG A 433 7.18 18.93 2.54
N ASP A 434 8.04 18.72 1.58
CA ASP A 434 9.46 18.44 1.80
C ASP A 434 10.16 19.59 2.52
N ALA A 435 9.92 20.83 2.06
CA ALA A 435 10.48 22.02 2.68
C ALA A 435 10.05 22.24 4.15
N ASN A 436 8.95 21.63 4.56
CA ASN A 436 8.39 21.74 5.92
C ASN A 436 8.42 20.40 6.68
N ASP A 437 9.12 19.38 6.15
CA ASP A 437 9.17 18.05 6.77
C ASP A 437 10.30 17.98 7.80
N PHE A 438 9.93 17.92 9.07
CA PHE A 438 10.87 17.63 10.16
C PHE A 438 11.62 16.28 9.98
N GLY A 439 11.14 15.40 9.12
CA GLY A 439 11.83 14.16 8.73
C GLY A 439 13.19 14.42 8.08
N ASN A 440 13.36 15.52 7.32
CA ASN A 440 14.64 15.90 6.75
C ASN A 440 15.68 16.24 7.82
N ASP A 441 15.30 16.98 8.85
CA ASP A 441 16.19 17.32 9.96
C ASP A 441 16.63 16.05 10.71
N ALA A 442 15.69 15.14 11.01
CA ALA A 442 15.98 13.87 11.65
C ALA A 442 16.86 12.95 10.77
N ARG A 443 16.67 12.95 9.44
CA ARG A 443 17.53 12.22 8.49
C ARG A 443 18.95 12.76 8.49
N LEU A 444 19.13 14.06 8.38
CA LEU A 444 20.44 14.70 8.37
C LEU A 444 21.16 14.50 9.69
N ASP A 445 20.44 14.54 10.80
CA ASP A 445 20.99 14.29 12.11
C ASP A 445 21.42 12.82 12.29
N ALA A 446 20.62 11.87 11.78
CA ALA A 446 20.97 10.44 11.75
C ALA A 446 22.28 10.19 10.96
N ILE A 447 22.44 10.84 9.80
CA ILE A 447 23.68 10.79 9.00
C ILE A 447 24.86 11.39 9.79
N ARG A 448 24.68 12.55 10.39
CA ARG A 448 25.72 13.22 11.21
C ARG A 448 26.21 12.31 12.34
N VAL A 449 25.27 11.71 13.07
CA VAL A 449 25.58 10.81 14.17
C VAL A 449 26.26 9.53 13.65
N ALA A 450 25.74 8.92 12.59
CA ALA A 450 26.34 7.73 12.01
C ALA A 450 27.82 7.93 11.66
N ARG A 451 28.17 9.07 11.04
CA ARG A 451 29.56 9.45 10.71
C ARG A 451 30.41 9.73 11.94
N ALA A 452 29.87 10.43 12.95
CA ALA A 452 30.60 10.78 14.16
C ALA A 452 30.99 9.56 15.01
N TYR A 453 30.21 8.47 14.86
CA TYR A 453 30.44 7.20 15.57
C TYR A 453 30.89 6.07 14.63
N GLU A 454 31.36 6.39 13.44
CA GLU A 454 31.95 5.41 12.51
C GLU A 454 33.12 4.67 13.18
N GLY A 455 33.17 3.35 13.04
CA GLY A 455 34.19 2.50 13.67
C GLY A 455 34.08 2.33 15.19
N LYS A 456 33.17 3.04 15.89
CA LYS A 456 32.90 2.87 17.31
C LYS A 456 31.85 1.78 17.53
N ASP A 457 31.93 1.06 18.66
CA ASP A 457 30.87 0.12 19.06
C ASP A 457 29.64 0.91 19.54
N LEU A 458 28.67 1.09 18.62
CA LEU A 458 27.43 1.80 18.88
C LEU A 458 26.29 0.79 18.94
N ARG A 459 25.56 0.79 20.03
CA ARG A 459 24.46 -0.13 20.31
C ARG A 459 23.19 0.63 20.70
N MET A 460 22.08 -0.04 20.58
CA MET A 460 20.81 0.36 21.15
C MET A 460 20.71 -0.05 22.59
N PHE A 461 20.21 0.84 23.44
CA PHE A 461 19.93 0.48 24.82
C PHE A 461 18.56 -0.19 24.95
N ALA A 462 18.57 -1.46 25.33
CA ALA A 462 17.39 -2.25 25.74
C ALA A 462 16.11 -1.99 24.92
N GLN A 463 15.02 -1.56 25.57
CA GLN A 463 13.71 -1.35 24.97
C GLN A 463 13.47 0.11 24.54
N SER A 464 14.51 0.88 24.26
CA SER A 464 14.35 2.22 23.69
C SER A 464 13.55 2.14 22.39
N GLU A 465 12.49 2.94 22.25
CA GLU A 465 11.64 2.92 21.06
C GLU A 465 12.38 3.47 19.84
N TRP A 466 12.37 2.73 18.75
CA TRP A 466 13.04 3.14 17.52
C TRP A 466 12.11 3.63 16.47
N GLN A 467 12.63 4.57 15.68
CA GLN A 467 11.95 5.03 14.49
C GLN A 467 12.62 4.44 13.25
N PRO A 468 11.87 3.69 12.43
CA PRO A 468 12.44 2.95 11.32
C PRO A 468 13.28 3.80 10.35
N MET A 469 12.88 5.05 10.08
CA MET A 469 13.62 5.94 9.18
C MET A 469 15.00 6.32 9.75
N THR A 470 15.07 6.71 11.03
CA THR A 470 16.32 7.08 11.68
C THR A 470 17.28 5.89 11.75
N SER A 471 16.76 4.72 12.14
CA SER A 471 17.55 3.49 12.23
C SER A 471 18.05 3.01 10.87
N PHE A 472 17.17 3.02 9.86
CA PHE A 472 17.56 2.71 8.48
C PHE A 472 18.70 3.60 8.01
N GLN A 473 18.57 4.93 8.19
CA GLN A 473 19.55 5.88 7.73
C GLN A 473 20.89 5.74 8.45
N MET A 474 20.86 5.51 9.77
CA MET A 474 22.09 5.26 10.55
C MET A 474 22.78 3.97 10.14
N THR A 475 22.02 2.87 9.96
CA THR A 475 22.55 1.57 9.53
C THR A 475 23.13 1.67 8.12
N LEU A 476 22.44 2.37 7.19
CA LEU A 476 22.90 2.59 5.82
C LEU A 476 24.22 3.36 5.77
N GLU A 477 24.29 4.49 6.47
CA GLU A 477 25.48 5.36 6.47
C GLU A 477 26.69 4.71 7.13
N ARG A 478 26.47 3.90 8.17
CA ARG A 478 27.55 3.16 8.84
C ARG A 478 28.01 1.92 8.07
N GLY A 479 27.18 1.38 7.19
CA GLY A 479 27.43 0.08 6.56
C GLY A 479 27.51 -1.09 7.56
N ALA A 480 26.95 -0.94 8.77
CA ALA A 480 27.01 -1.91 9.84
C ALA A 480 25.70 -1.89 10.67
N VAL A 481 25.28 -3.07 11.11
CA VAL A 481 24.11 -3.23 11.98
C VAL A 481 24.38 -2.56 13.33
N ILE A 482 23.37 -1.87 13.87
CA ILE A 482 23.39 -1.31 15.22
C ILE A 482 22.56 -2.26 16.10
N PRO A 483 23.19 -3.18 16.86
CA PRO A 483 22.46 -4.20 17.61
C PRO A 483 21.76 -3.60 18.83
N VAL A 484 20.65 -4.20 19.24
CA VAL A 484 20.04 -3.93 20.56
C VAL A 484 20.81 -4.70 21.62
N ASP A 485 21.13 -4.03 22.71
CA ASP A 485 21.81 -4.63 23.87
C ASP A 485 20.85 -4.70 25.07
N TYR A 486 20.47 -5.90 25.43
CA TYR A 486 19.62 -6.19 26.61
C TYR A 486 20.44 -6.48 27.89
N GLY A 487 21.73 -6.21 27.85
CA GLY A 487 22.67 -6.41 28.96
C GLY A 487 23.31 -7.82 29.03
N PRO A 488 24.39 -7.92 29.75
CA PRO A 488 25.00 -6.89 30.62
C PRO A 488 25.58 -5.72 29.81
N ILE A 489 25.36 -4.48 30.27
CA ILE A 489 25.81 -3.26 29.59
C ILE A 489 27.33 -3.10 29.75
N ASP A 490 28.00 -2.87 28.63
CA ASP A 490 29.44 -2.66 28.55
C ASP A 490 29.80 -1.17 28.66
N THR A 491 30.80 -0.83 29.44
CA THR A 491 31.30 0.54 29.61
C THR A 491 32.14 1.04 28.43
N SER A 492 32.62 0.14 27.58
CA SER A 492 33.42 0.48 26.39
C SER A 492 32.59 0.88 25.20
N ALA A 493 31.32 0.46 25.16
CA ALA A 493 30.38 0.75 24.07
C ALA A 493 29.63 2.08 24.25
N TYR A 494 29.16 2.63 23.12
CA TYR A 494 28.25 3.76 23.10
C TYR A 494 26.80 3.25 22.94
N TYR A 495 25.88 3.87 23.66
CA TYR A 495 24.47 3.47 23.64
C TYR A 495 23.58 4.61 23.21
N VAL A 496 22.67 4.35 22.29
CA VAL A 496 21.57 5.26 21.99
C VAL A 496 20.43 4.96 22.94
N ILE A 497 20.06 5.92 23.79
CA ILE A 497 19.06 5.76 24.85
C ILE A 497 17.97 6.82 24.76
N ASP A 498 16.75 6.44 25.06
CA ASP A 498 15.65 7.36 25.31
C ASP A 498 15.71 7.87 26.76
N PRO A 499 16.10 9.14 27.00
CA PRO A 499 16.27 9.65 28.35
C PRO A 499 14.97 9.78 29.14
N GLN A 500 13.82 9.80 28.45
CA GLN A 500 12.50 9.87 29.09
C GLN A 500 12.03 8.49 29.53
N ALA A 501 12.36 7.45 28.76
CA ALA A 501 12.06 6.07 29.13
C ALA A 501 12.93 5.57 30.29
N TYR A 502 14.15 6.10 30.44
CA TYR A 502 15.13 5.65 31.43
C TYR A 502 15.68 6.82 32.29
N PRO A 503 14.83 7.53 33.03
CA PRO A 503 15.24 8.74 33.78
C PRO A 503 16.15 8.43 35.02
N SER A 504 16.15 7.18 35.52
CA SER A 504 16.88 6.78 36.70
C SER A 504 18.33 6.33 36.43
N LEU A 505 18.72 6.20 35.15
CA LEU A 505 20.05 5.73 34.80
C LEU A 505 21.08 6.86 34.81
N GLU A 506 22.24 6.59 35.43
CA GLU A 506 23.40 7.48 35.43
C GLU A 506 24.33 7.15 34.26
N TYR A 507 24.61 8.12 33.40
CA TYR A 507 25.49 7.98 32.26
C TYR A 507 26.18 9.30 31.91
N GLU A 508 27.27 9.22 31.15
CA GLU A 508 27.89 10.37 30.51
C GLU A 508 27.29 10.56 29.08
N THR A 509 26.77 11.74 28.81
CA THR A 509 26.27 12.09 27.49
C THR A 509 27.40 12.54 26.59
N ASP A 510 27.62 11.84 25.48
CA ASP A 510 28.61 12.13 24.45
C ASP A 510 28.00 12.87 23.23
N GLY A 511 26.71 12.62 22.97
CA GLY A 511 25.99 13.21 21.84
C GLY A 511 24.48 13.13 21.95
N THR A 512 23.81 13.68 20.93
CA THR A 512 22.36 13.64 20.80
C THR A 512 21.96 13.15 19.42
N LEU A 513 20.78 12.52 19.33
CA LEU A 513 20.17 12.04 18.10
C LEU A 513 18.71 12.50 18.04
N GLN A 514 18.36 13.22 16.98
CA GLN A 514 17.03 13.74 16.79
C GLN A 514 16.13 12.67 16.15
N MET A 515 14.97 12.41 16.75
CA MET A 515 13.98 11.47 16.25
C MET A 515 12.87 12.22 15.51
N ARG A 516 12.31 11.59 14.49
CA ARG A 516 11.24 12.18 13.66
C ARG A 516 9.91 12.31 14.45
N HIS A 517 9.50 11.27 15.15
CA HIS A 517 8.22 11.23 15.86
C HIS A 517 8.31 12.01 17.17
N GLY A 518 7.30 12.84 17.42
CA GLY A 518 7.21 13.63 18.66
C GLY A 518 8.36 14.62 18.85
N LYS A 519 9.23 14.82 17.84
CA LYS A 519 10.44 15.64 17.95
C LYS A 519 11.29 15.26 19.14
N LYS A 520 11.29 13.96 19.50
CA LYS A 520 12.07 13.42 20.61
C LYS A 520 13.56 13.52 20.32
N VAL A 521 14.35 13.78 21.37
CA VAL A 521 15.82 13.80 21.29
C VAL A 521 16.36 12.70 22.16
N TYR A 522 16.99 11.71 21.52
CA TYR A 522 17.69 10.63 22.19
C TYR A 522 19.13 11.06 22.53
N ARG A 523 19.74 10.38 23.50
CA ARG A 523 21.12 10.64 23.89
C ARG A 523 22.02 9.49 23.45
N ILE A 524 23.25 9.83 23.08
CA ILE A 524 24.31 8.88 22.87
C ILE A 524 25.18 8.95 24.11
N VAL A 525 25.30 7.85 24.84
CA VAL A 525 25.84 7.80 26.17
C VAL A 525 26.89 6.70 26.35
N ARG A 526 27.75 6.87 27.35
CA ARG A 526 28.57 5.80 27.93
C ARG A 526 28.21 5.63 29.39
N PHE A 527 28.17 4.37 29.83
CA PHE A 527 27.93 4.07 31.22
C PHE A 527 29.27 4.05 32.00
N LYS A 528 29.25 4.60 33.23
CA LYS A 528 30.45 4.65 34.11
C LYS A 528 30.78 3.30 34.75
N ALA A 529 29.79 2.44 34.91
CA ALA A 529 29.92 1.11 35.47
C ALA A 529 29.10 0.11 34.67
N PRO A 530 29.50 -1.16 34.59
CA PRO A 530 28.72 -2.20 33.96
C PRO A 530 27.37 -2.38 34.66
N ILE A 531 26.28 -2.53 33.88
CA ILE A 531 24.94 -2.77 34.42
C ILE A 531 24.58 -4.22 34.12
N PRO A 532 24.38 -5.07 35.15
CA PRO A 532 23.94 -6.44 34.93
C PRO A 532 22.51 -6.45 34.35
N LYS A 533 22.20 -7.44 33.54
CA LYS A 533 20.89 -7.56 32.86
C LYS A 533 19.70 -7.41 33.82
N THR A 534 19.83 -7.96 35.03
CA THR A 534 18.79 -7.92 36.08
C THR A 534 18.60 -6.55 36.72
N ALA A 535 19.52 -5.62 36.51
CA ALA A 535 19.46 -4.25 37.04
C ALA A 535 19.05 -3.21 36.00
N ILE A 536 18.76 -3.61 34.74
CA ILE A 536 18.21 -2.72 33.74
C ILE A 536 16.74 -2.45 34.12
N PRO A 537 16.34 -1.18 34.36
CA PRO A 537 14.99 -0.87 34.74
C PRO A 537 14.03 -1.10 33.55
N GLU A 538 12.78 -1.41 33.84
CA GLU A 538 11.72 -1.36 32.83
C GLU A 538 11.55 0.07 32.32
N PRO A 539 11.27 0.25 31.02
CA PRO A 539 11.05 1.58 30.45
C PRO A 539 9.79 2.22 31.06
N VAL A 540 9.88 3.49 31.40
CA VAL A 540 8.71 4.27 31.80
C VAL A 540 7.89 4.56 30.54
N GLU A 541 6.62 4.13 30.55
CA GLU A 541 5.67 4.53 29.50
C GLU A 541 5.30 6.02 29.69
N TYR A 542 5.42 6.79 28.63
CA TYR A 542 5.02 8.20 28.60
C TYR A 542 4.35 8.51 27.26
N ASP A 543 3.34 9.41 27.28
CA ASP A 543 2.53 9.81 26.13
C ASP A 543 3.29 10.66 25.09
#